data_02d4173ce3fd2ff1e83c82afb2c0c0f4
#
_entry.id   02d4173ce3fd2ff1e83c82afb2c0c0f4
#
_cell.length_a   1.000
_cell.length_b   1.000
_cell.length_c   1.000
_cell.angle_alpha   90.00
_cell.angle_beta   90.00
_cell.angle_gamma   90.00
#
_symmetry.space_group_name_H-M   'P 1'
#
loop_
_entity.id
_entity.type
_entity.pdbx_description
1 polymer ?
#
loop_
_entity_poly.entity_id
_entity_poly.type
_entity_poly.pdbx_seq_one_letter_code
_entity_poly.pdbx_strand_id
1 'polypeptide(L)'
;MKSNKALVIGNGESRRSIDLEDYRKDYVLIGCNAIHRDIDVDHLVCCDKRMAEEAARATDIPTIYTRSDWIAHFKSTFTNVEQLPELPYTGTLKQDQPINWGSGGYALLLATTLPVDTITVIGFDLYPTNNTVNNLYKDTVNYAKSNSKPVDYSYWVYQTAKLIDLNPNKTFQFVNKEGWTIPTEWKKFNVESLTINTFTSILVQ
;
A
#
# COMPACT_ATOMS: atom_id res chain seq x y z
N MET A 1 -3.78 -23.51 5.30
CA MET A 1 -2.45 -23.05 4.85
C MET A 1 -2.54 -21.53 4.72
N LYS A 2 -1.53 -20.77 5.17
CA LYS A 2 -1.50 -19.33 4.88
C LYS A 2 -1.43 -19.15 3.37
N SER A 3 -2.12 -18.15 2.84
CA SER A 3 -2.11 -17.82 1.42
C SER A 3 -0.68 -17.51 0.94
N ASN A 4 -0.32 -17.95 -0.26
CA ASN A 4 0.92 -17.54 -0.93
C ASN A 4 0.77 -16.24 -1.74
N LYS A 5 -0.33 -15.50 -1.49
CA LYS A 5 -0.65 -14.24 -2.16
C LYS A 5 -0.83 -13.12 -1.13
N ALA A 6 -0.35 -11.93 -1.43
CA ALA A 6 -0.64 -10.72 -0.68
C ALA A 6 -1.43 -9.71 -1.52
N LEU A 7 -2.37 -9.02 -0.89
CA LEU A 7 -3.10 -7.89 -1.47
C LEU A 7 -2.66 -6.61 -0.76
N VAL A 8 -1.91 -5.77 -1.46
CA VAL A 8 -1.49 -4.45 -0.99
C VAL A 8 -2.55 -3.43 -1.39
N ILE A 9 -3.13 -2.77 -0.38
CA ILE A 9 -4.30 -1.92 -0.54
C ILE A 9 -3.92 -0.47 -0.31
N GLY A 10 -3.76 0.28 -1.40
CA GLY A 10 -3.61 1.73 -1.38
C GLY A 10 -4.95 2.45 -1.26
N ASN A 11 -4.88 3.79 -1.24
CA ASN A 11 -6.06 4.63 -0.99
C ASN A 11 -6.57 5.37 -2.23
N GLY A 12 -6.12 4.98 -3.41
CA GLY A 12 -6.60 5.53 -4.68
C GLY A 12 -8.06 5.20 -4.96
N GLU A 13 -8.73 6.10 -5.66
CA GLU A 13 -10.16 5.99 -5.95
C GLU A 13 -10.53 4.83 -6.88
N SER A 14 -9.55 4.27 -7.61
CA SER A 14 -9.79 3.14 -8.51
C SER A 14 -10.39 1.93 -7.79
N ARG A 15 -10.00 1.68 -6.53
CA ARG A 15 -10.48 0.52 -5.76
C ARG A 15 -11.89 0.67 -5.17
N ARG A 16 -12.57 1.81 -5.37
CA ARG A 16 -13.88 2.11 -4.75
C ARG A 16 -14.94 1.03 -4.94
N SER A 17 -14.90 0.34 -6.08
CA SER A 17 -15.88 -0.70 -6.44
C SER A 17 -15.47 -2.12 -6.04
N ILE A 18 -14.32 -2.29 -5.40
CA ILE A 18 -13.80 -3.60 -5.00
C ILE A 18 -14.27 -3.89 -3.58
N ASP A 19 -15.02 -4.97 -3.37
CA ASP A 19 -15.31 -5.50 -2.05
C ASP A 19 -14.07 -6.24 -1.54
N LEU A 20 -13.45 -5.68 -0.51
CA LEU A 20 -12.18 -6.20 0.00
C LEU A 20 -12.37 -7.49 0.83
N GLU A 21 -13.56 -7.70 1.43
CA GLU A 21 -13.84 -8.90 2.22
C GLU A 21 -13.79 -10.18 1.35
N ASP A 22 -14.13 -10.07 0.07
CA ASP A 22 -14.08 -11.18 -0.86
C ASP A 22 -12.69 -11.81 -1.00
N TYR A 23 -11.63 -11.04 -0.70
CA TYR A 23 -10.22 -11.46 -0.87
C TYR A 23 -9.59 -12.02 0.40
N ARG A 24 -10.23 -11.90 1.56
CA ARG A 24 -9.68 -12.28 2.86
C ARG A 24 -9.27 -13.75 2.95
N LYS A 25 -9.94 -14.64 2.25
CA LYS A 25 -9.66 -16.09 2.27
C LYS A 25 -8.41 -16.45 1.46
N ASP A 26 -8.14 -15.70 0.40
CA ASP A 26 -7.15 -16.03 -0.62
C ASP A 26 -5.89 -15.17 -0.54
N TYR A 27 -5.91 -14.10 0.25
CA TYR A 27 -4.82 -13.14 0.35
C TYR A 27 -4.48 -12.79 1.80
N VAL A 28 -3.20 -12.50 2.04
CA VAL A 28 -2.78 -11.71 3.20
C VAL A 28 -3.07 -10.24 2.87
N LEU A 29 -3.93 -9.59 3.64
CA LEU A 29 -4.34 -8.21 3.42
C LEU A 29 -3.36 -7.24 4.07
N ILE A 30 -2.74 -6.35 3.28
CA ILE A 30 -1.82 -5.32 3.76
C ILE A 30 -2.38 -3.95 3.38
N GLY A 31 -2.85 -3.22 4.35
CA GLY A 31 -3.50 -1.94 4.14
C GLY A 31 -2.63 -0.73 4.46
N CYS A 32 -3.04 0.45 3.99
CA CYS A 32 -2.36 1.71 4.22
C CYS A 32 -3.26 2.71 4.95
N ASN A 33 -2.74 3.34 5.99
CA ASN A 33 -3.36 4.49 6.64
C ASN A 33 -4.83 4.22 7.04
N ALA A 34 -5.80 5.00 6.52
CA ALA A 34 -7.19 4.96 6.94
C ALA A 34 -8.01 3.76 6.43
N ILE A 35 -7.40 2.77 5.79
CA ILE A 35 -8.13 1.56 5.36
C ILE A 35 -8.83 0.85 6.53
N HIS A 36 -8.29 0.99 7.76
CA HIS A 36 -8.89 0.47 8.97
C HIS A 36 -10.29 1.00 9.27
N ARG A 37 -10.71 2.08 8.60
CA ARG A 37 -12.07 2.61 8.70
C ARG A 37 -13.08 1.83 7.86
N ASP A 38 -12.61 1.10 6.86
CA ASP A 38 -13.43 0.32 5.92
C ASP A 38 -13.39 -1.17 6.24
N ILE A 39 -12.22 -1.71 6.61
CA ILE A 39 -11.98 -3.14 6.79
C ILE A 39 -10.80 -3.39 7.73
N ASP A 40 -10.87 -4.45 8.52
CA ASP A 40 -9.70 -4.98 9.22
C ASP A 40 -8.77 -5.67 8.23
N VAL A 41 -7.47 -5.44 8.36
CA VAL A 41 -6.43 -6.04 7.55
C VAL A 41 -5.48 -6.87 8.43
N ASP A 42 -4.72 -7.80 7.84
CA ASP A 42 -3.73 -8.57 8.61
C ASP A 42 -2.57 -7.69 9.05
N HIS A 43 -2.18 -6.75 8.20
CA HIS A 43 -1.10 -5.79 8.44
C HIS A 43 -1.52 -4.39 8.00
N LEU A 44 -1.37 -3.41 8.87
CA LEU A 44 -1.63 -2.01 8.55
C LEU A 44 -0.33 -1.20 8.58
N VAL A 45 -0.09 -0.42 7.54
CA VAL A 45 1.09 0.45 7.44
C VAL A 45 0.69 1.92 7.56
N CYS A 46 1.23 2.62 8.56
CA CYS A 46 0.97 4.03 8.84
C CYS A 46 2.29 4.78 9.06
N CYS A 47 2.76 5.53 8.06
CA CYS A 47 3.96 6.37 8.19
C CYS A 47 3.69 7.71 8.89
N ASP A 48 2.45 8.18 8.93
CA ASP A 48 2.04 9.38 9.67
C ASP A 48 1.68 9.02 11.10
N LYS A 49 2.27 9.75 12.07
CA LYS A 49 2.06 9.50 13.50
C LYS A 49 0.58 9.59 13.91
N ARG A 50 -0.14 10.60 13.42
CA ARG A 50 -1.55 10.79 13.78
C ARG A 50 -2.44 9.68 13.24
N MET A 51 -2.13 9.17 12.05
CA MET A 51 -2.83 8.05 11.46
C MET A 51 -2.52 6.73 12.18
N ALA A 52 -1.27 6.51 12.57
CA ALA A 52 -0.89 5.35 13.37
C ALA A 52 -1.58 5.36 14.74
N GLU A 53 -1.67 6.53 15.39
CA GLU A 53 -2.36 6.70 16.67
C GLU A 53 -3.87 6.48 16.54
N GLU A 54 -4.50 7.02 15.49
CA GLU A 54 -5.90 6.79 15.20
C GLU A 54 -6.19 5.30 15.04
N ALA A 55 -5.42 4.61 14.21
CA ALA A 55 -5.59 3.18 13.98
C ALA A 55 -5.39 2.35 15.25
N ALA A 56 -4.32 2.62 16.01
CA ALA A 56 -4.03 1.87 17.23
C ALA A 56 -5.10 2.00 18.32
N ARG A 57 -5.88 3.10 18.30
CA ARG A 57 -6.99 3.32 19.23
C ARG A 57 -8.33 2.78 18.73
N ALA A 58 -8.50 2.63 17.43
CA ALA A 58 -9.82 2.41 16.81
C ALA A 58 -10.05 0.96 16.37
N THR A 59 -9.01 0.11 16.32
CA THR A 59 -9.11 -1.20 15.68
C THR A 59 -8.40 -2.32 16.46
N ASP A 60 -8.87 -3.54 16.23
CA ASP A 60 -8.24 -4.79 16.69
C ASP A 60 -7.27 -5.38 15.65
N ILE A 61 -6.75 -4.56 14.74
CA ILE A 61 -5.81 -5.00 13.70
C ILE A 61 -4.58 -5.67 14.37
N PRO A 62 -4.23 -6.89 13.94
CA PRO A 62 -3.20 -7.69 14.60
C PRO A 62 -1.83 -7.00 14.65
N THR A 63 -1.45 -6.29 13.57
CA THR A 63 -0.16 -5.60 13.52
C THR A 63 -0.25 -4.29 12.76
N ILE A 64 0.13 -3.21 13.42
CA ILE A 64 0.25 -1.87 12.84
C ILE A 64 1.74 -1.54 12.72
N TYR A 65 2.21 -1.28 11.51
CA TYR A 65 3.59 -0.90 11.25
C TYR A 65 3.74 0.61 11.14
N THR A 66 4.71 1.16 11.84
CA THR A 66 5.05 2.58 11.76
C THR A 66 6.56 2.81 11.72
N ARG A 67 6.97 4.05 11.51
CA ARG A 67 8.37 4.46 11.39
C ARG A 67 9.12 4.27 12.71
N SER A 68 10.42 3.99 12.59
CA SER A 68 11.30 3.77 13.74
C SER A 68 11.32 4.94 14.73
N ASP A 69 11.22 6.17 14.25
CA ASP A 69 11.17 7.39 15.08
C ASP A 69 9.92 7.50 15.97
N TRP A 70 8.85 6.73 15.69
CA TRP A 70 7.63 6.70 16.50
C TRP A 70 7.52 5.49 17.43
N ILE A 71 8.33 4.45 17.25
CA ILE A 71 8.16 3.15 17.93
C ILE A 71 8.20 3.28 19.44
N ALA A 72 9.16 4.03 19.99
CA ALA A 72 9.25 4.20 21.45
C ALA A 72 7.98 4.83 22.04
N HIS A 73 7.39 5.79 21.32
CA HIS A 73 6.14 6.43 21.73
C HIS A 73 4.97 5.45 21.73
N PHE A 74 4.82 4.63 20.67
CA PHE A 74 3.68 3.73 20.53
C PHE A 74 3.79 2.49 21.45
N LYS A 75 4.95 1.86 21.55
CA LYS A 75 5.15 0.66 22.38
C LYS A 75 4.97 0.89 23.88
N SER A 76 4.99 2.15 24.34
CA SER A 76 4.63 2.47 25.71
C SER A 76 3.13 2.29 26.02
N THR A 77 2.28 2.25 25.00
CA THR A 77 0.81 2.23 25.15
C THR A 77 0.14 1.10 24.39
N PHE A 78 0.68 0.66 23.25
CA PHE A 78 0.07 -0.32 22.36
C PHE A 78 1.00 -1.50 22.13
N THR A 79 0.46 -2.71 22.21
CA THR A 79 1.22 -3.97 22.05
C THR A 79 1.29 -4.44 20.61
N ASN A 80 0.37 -3.97 19.76
CA ASN A 80 0.22 -4.38 18.36
C ASN A 80 0.93 -3.45 17.37
N VAL A 81 1.82 -2.56 17.83
CA VAL A 81 2.56 -1.64 16.95
C VAL A 81 4.00 -2.13 16.77
N GLU A 82 4.41 -2.31 15.53
CA GLU A 82 5.74 -2.77 15.13
C GLU A 82 6.46 -1.77 14.24
N GLN A 83 7.77 -1.90 14.19
CA GLN A 83 8.60 -1.08 13.32
C GLN A 83 8.49 -1.58 11.86
N LEU A 84 8.40 -0.63 10.93
CA LEU A 84 8.53 -0.91 9.50
C LEU A 84 9.87 -1.61 9.17
N PRO A 85 9.89 -2.52 8.18
CA PRO A 85 11.14 -3.10 7.72
C PRO A 85 12.10 -2.01 7.21
N GLU A 86 13.38 -2.23 7.39
CA GLU A 86 14.42 -1.38 6.80
C GLU A 86 14.40 -1.50 5.28
N LEU A 87 14.82 -0.44 4.60
CA LEU A 87 14.97 -0.49 3.15
C LEU A 87 16.04 -1.54 2.78
N PRO A 88 15.78 -2.41 1.80
CA PRO A 88 16.69 -3.50 1.43
C PRO A 88 17.91 -3.03 0.61
N TYR A 89 18.11 -1.73 0.52
CA TYR A 89 19.22 -1.12 -0.19
C TYR A 89 19.58 0.24 0.42
N THR A 90 20.77 0.73 0.09
CA THR A 90 21.22 2.09 0.40
C THR A 90 21.36 2.89 -0.89
N GLY A 91 21.07 4.18 -0.84
CA GLY A 91 21.23 5.08 -2.00
C GLY A 91 21.41 6.52 -1.57
N THR A 92 21.81 7.36 -2.51
CA THR A 92 22.14 8.78 -2.26
C THR A 92 21.05 9.75 -2.69
N LEU A 93 20.06 9.28 -3.46
CA LEU A 93 18.96 10.11 -3.91
C LEU A 93 17.96 10.36 -2.77
N LYS A 94 17.17 11.42 -2.88
CA LYS A 94 16.09 11.70 -1.92
C LYS A 94 15.08 10.55 -1.83
N GLN A 95 14.78 9.93 -2.96
CA GLN A 95 13.88 8.78 -3.07
C GLN A 95 14.37 7.55 -2.32
N ASP A 96 15.69 7.43 -2.08
CA ASP A 96 16.28 6.32 -1.34
C ASP A 96 16.21 6.49 0.18
N GLN A 97 15.86 7.70 0.65
CA GLN A 97 15.85 7.96 2.08
C GLN A 97 14.55 7.49 2.72
N PRO A 98 14.58 6.73 3.83
CA PRO A 98 13.40 6.20 4.51
C PRO A 98 12.34 7.25 4.84
N ILE A 99 12.78 8.48 5.19
CA ILE A 99 11.88 9.61 5.50
C ILE A 99 10.98 10.02 4.34
N ASN A 100 11.39 9.72 3.10
CA ASN A 100 10.66 10.07 1.88
C ASN A 100 9.78 8.92 1.34
N TRP A 101 9.67 7.82 2.10
CA TRP A 101 8.78 6.71 1.77
C TRP A 101 7.41 6.90 2.42
N GLY A 102 6.37 6.81 1.63
CA GLY A 102 4.99 6.83 2.12
C GLY A 102 4.49 5.43 2.51
N SER A 103 3.32 5.39 3.15
CA SER A 103 2.71 4.15 3.63
C SER A 103 2.48 3.11 2.52
N GLY A 104 2.13 3.54 1.30
CA GLY A 104 1.98 2.64 0.16
C GLY A 104 3.28 1.94 -0.23
N GLY A 105 4.39 2.70 -0.33
CA GLY A 105 5.71 2.13 -0.63
C GLY A 105 6.16 1.14 0.44
N TYR A 106 5.96 1.47 1.72
CA TYR A 106 6.27 0.56 2.82
C TYR A 106 5.33 -0.64 2.91
N ALA A 107 4.06 -0.52 2.55
CA ALA A 107 3.15 -1.66 2.47
C ALA A 107 3.59 -2.65 1.38
N LEU A 108 4.05 -2.14 0.24
CA LEU A 108 4.62 -2.97 -0.81
C LEU A 108 5.95 -3.61 -0.36
N LEU A 109 6.84 -2.86 0.31
CA LEU A 109 8.06 -3.41 0.91
C LEU A 109 7.74 -4.53 1.90
N LEU A 110 6.79 -4.31 2.82
CA LEU A 110 6.36 -5.33 3.78
C LEU A 110 5.88 -6.60 3.06
N ALA A 111 5.07 -6.46 2.00
CA ALA A 111 4.64 -7.60 1.20
C ALA A 111 5.82 -8.40 0.62
N THR A 112 6.91 -7.74 0.23
CA THR A 112 8.10 -8.45 -0.29
C THR A 112 8.82 -9.27 0.76
N THR A 113 8.68 -8.96 2.05
CA THR A 113 9.31 -9.71 3.16
C THR A 113 8.50 -10.93 3.59
N LEU A 114 7.24 -11.02 3.19
CA LEU A 114 6.36 -12.15 3.52
C LEU A 114 6.64 -13.36 2.62
N PRO A 115 6.30 -14.58 3.10
CA PRO A 115 6.46 -15.82 2.32
C PRO A 115 5.31 -15.96 1.29
N VAL A 116 5.22 -15.03 0.36
CA VAL A 116 4.23 -14.99 -0.72
C VAL A 116 4.94 -14.94 -2.08
N ASP A 117 4.33 -15.54 -3.09
CA ASP A 117 4.87 -15.58 -4.46
C ASP A 117 4.26 -14.47 -5.33
N THR A 118 3.02 -14.10 -5.05
CA THR A 118 2.28 -13.08 -5.80
C THR A 118 1.89 -11.93 -4.89
N ILE A 119 2.18 -10.72 -5.35
CA ILE A 119 1.80 -9.46 -4.68
C ILE A 119 0.88 -8.70 -5.63
N THR A 120 -0.40 -8.68 -5.29
CA THR A 120 -1.41 -7.89 -6.01
C THR A 120 -1.55 -6.53 -5.36
N VAL A 121 -1.58 -5.47 -6.14
CA VAL A 121 -1.61 -4.08 -5.69
C VAL A 121 -2.83 -3.37 -6.26
N ILE A 122 -3.67 -2.83 -5.38
CA ILE A 122 -4.88 -2.07 -5.76
C ILE A 122 -4.84 -0.66 -5.16
N GLY A 123 -5.51 0.29 -5.79
CA GLY A 123 -5.56 1.67 -5.28
C GLY A 123 -4.23 2.42 -5.34
N PHE A 124 -3.30 2.00 -6.20
CA PHE A 124 -2.06 2.71 -6.54
C PHE A 124 -2.26 3.48 -7.84
N ASP A 125 -3.18 4.43 -7.81
CA ASP A 125 -3.62 5.15 -9.00
C ASP A 125 -2.54 6.03 -9.62
N LEU A 126 -1.60 6.52 -8.84
CA LEU A 126 -0.50 7.42 -9.16
C LEU A 126 -0.98 8.77 -9.72
N TYR A 127 -1.67 8.72 -10.85
CA TYR A 127 -2.02 9.92 -11.60
C TYR A 127 -3.21 10.66 -10.98
N PRO A 128 -3.11 11.98 -10.87
CA PRO A 128 -4.22 12.79 -10.37
C PRO A 128 -5.40 12.78 -11.34
N THR A 129 -6.60 12.89 -10.77
CA THR A 129 -7.81 13.13 -11.57
C THR A 129 -8.12 14.62 -11.53
N ASN A 130 -8.25 15.26 -12.71
CA ASN A 130 -8.51 16.70 -12.81
C ASN A 130 -7.51 17.58 -12.02
N ASN A 131 -6.24 17.18 -11.95
CA ASN A 131 -5.18 17.88 -11.22
C ASN A 131 -5.48 18.09 -9.72
N THR A 132 -6.26 17.20 -9.12
CA THR A 132 -6.61 17.20 -7.70
C THR A 132 -6.23 15.86 -7.04
N VAL A 133 -6.28 15.84 -5.71
CA VAL A 133 -5.99 14.65 -4.92
C VAL A 133 -6.89 13.48 -5.31
N ASN A 134 -6.26 12.36 -5.69
CA ASN A 134 -6.90 11.09 -5.94
C ASN A 134 -6.75 10.20 -4.68
N ASN A 135 -7.75 10.23 -3.80
CA ASN A 135 -7.74 9.48 -2.56
C ASN A 135 -9.16 9.30 -2.02
N LEU A 136 -9.51 8.09 -1.60
CA LEU A 136 -10.83 7.75 -1.07
C LEU A 136 -11.21 8.50 0.21
N TYR A 137 -10.21 8.85 1.03
CA TYR A 137 -10.39 9.50 2.33
C TYR A 137 -10.17 11.02 2.30
N LYS A 138 -10.05 11.62 1.11
CA LYS A 138 -9.97 13.10 0.99
C LYS A 138 -11.14 13.76 1.74
N ASP A 139 -10.91 14.96 2.26
CA ASP A 139 -11.84 15.72 3.10
C ASP A 139 -12.15 15.13 4.49
N THR A 140 -11.59 13.97 4.83
CA THR A 140 -11.73 13.38 6.16
C THR A 140 -10.59 13.83 7.10
N VAL A 141 -10.72 13.47 8.38
CA VAL A 141 -9.68 13.73 9.40
C VAL A 141 -8.34 13.12 8.97
N ASN A 142 -7.25 13.85 9.17
CA ASN A 142 -5.88 13.47 8.81
C ASN A 142 -5.61 13.31 7.30
N TYR A 143 -6.51 13.75 6.42
CA TYR A 143 -6.33 13.73 4.98
C TYR A 143 -6.42 15.11 4.32
N ALA A 144 -5.82 15.20 3.11
CA ALA A 144 -5.87 16.40 2.30
C ALA A 144 -7.29 16.71 1.83
N LYS A 145 -7.57 18.00 1.61
CA LYS A 145 -8.83 18.44 1.01
C LYS A 145 -8.92 18.05 -0.45
N SER A 146 -10.13 17.80 -0.93
CA SER A 146 -10.40 17.40 -2.33
C SER A 146 -9.86 18.38 -3.37
N ASN A 147 -9.78 19.67 -3.02
CA ASN A 147 -9.21 20.71 -3.88
C ASN A 147 -7.70 20.91 -3.73
N SER A 148 -7.02 20.11 -2.91
CA SER A 148 -5.58 20.18 -2.74
C SER A 148 -4.86 19.73 -4.01
N LYS A 149 -3.65 20.29 -4.23
CA LYS A 149 -2.77 19.80 -5.28
C LYS A 149 -2.40 18.33 -5.05
N PRO A 150 -2.30 17.53 -6.11
CA PRO A 150 -1.87 16.15 -5.98
C PRO A 150 -0.42 16.08 -5.49
N VAL A 151 -0.09 14.99 -4.81
CA VAL A 151 1.29 14.68 -4.43
C VAL A 151 2.07 14.29 -5.69
N ASP A 152 3.33 14.66 -5.75
CA ASP A 152 4.25 14.19 -6.80
C ASP A 152 4.45 12.67 -6.65
N TYR A 153 3.97 11.93 -7.64
CA TYR A 153 4.03 10.46 -7.65
C TYR A 153 5.39 9.91 -8.15
N SER A 154 6.30 10.74 -8.62
CA SER A 154 7.60 10.31 -9.17
C SER A 154 8.42 9.49 -8.16
N TYR A 155 8.34 9.85 -6.87
CA TYR A 155 8.96 9.09 -5.79
C TYR A 155 8.40 7.67 -5.69
N TRP A 156 7.08 7.54 -5.78
CA TRP A 156 6.42 6.22 -5.70
C TRP A 156 6.76 5.35 -6.91
N VAL A 157 6.84 5.96 -8.09
CA VAL A 157 7.26 5.25 -9.32
C VAL A 157 8.68 4.70 -9.15
N TYR A 158 9.61 5.53 -8.73
CA TYR A 158 10.99 5.13 -8.49
C TYR A 158 11.12 4.03 -7.43
N GLN A 159 10.51 4.23 -6.26
CA GLN A 159 10.58 3.32 -5.11
C GLN A 159 9.98 1.94 -5.43
N THR A 160 8.83 1.92 -6.12
CA THR A 160 8.20 0.68 -6.57
C THR A 160 9.07 -0.06 -7.59
N ALA A 161 9.66 0.65 -8.55
CA ALA A 161 10.59 0.05 -9.51
C ALA A 161 11.77 -0.65 -8.82
N LYS A 162 12.34 0.00 -7.78
CA LYS A 162 13.41 -0.60 -6.95
C LYS A 162 12.95 -1.89 -6.28
N LEU A 163 11.76 -1.92 -5.70
CA LEU A 163 11.24 -3.14 -5.05
C LEU A 163 11.01 -4.27 -6.05
N ILE A 164 10.51 -3.96 -7.24
CA ILE A 164 10.33 -4.95 -8.32
C ILE A 164 11.69 -5.54 -8.73
N ASP A 165 12.68 -4.70 -8.96
CA ASP A 165 14.03 -5.14 -9.38
C ASP A 165 14.72 -6.00 -8.32
N LEU A 166 14.52 -5.72 -7.04
CA LEU A 166 15.10 -6.48 -5.91
C LEU A 166 14.37 -7.80 -5.62
N ASN A 167 13.20 -8.02 -6.21
CA ASN A 167 12.38 -9.21 -5.98
C ASN A 167 11.99 -9.92 -7.29
N PRO A 168 12.96 -10.36 -8.12
CA PRO A 168 12.69 -10.96 -9.43
C PRO A 168 11.93 -12.28 -9.35
N ASN A 169 11.93 -12.93 -8.18
CA ASN A 169 11.25 -14.22 -7.95
C ASN A 169 9.78 -14.05 -7.51
N LYS A 170 9.29 -12.81 -7.34
CA LYS A 170 7.90 -12.53 -7.01
C LYS A 170 7.17 -11.96 -8.21
N THR A 171 5.91 -12.32 -8.38
CA THR A 171 5.02 -11.72 -9.38
C THR A 171 4.32 -10.51 -8.77
N PHE A 172 4.36 -9.38 -9.46
CA PHE A 172 3.66 -8.15 -9.09
C PHE A 172 2.49 -7.91 -10.04
N GLN A 173 1.28 -7.83 -9.52
CA GLN A 173 0.06 -7.56 -10.28
C GLN A 173 -0.50 -6.19 -9.88
N PHE A 174 -0.44 -5.22 -10.79
CA PHE A 174 -1.04 -3.90 -10.56
C PHE A 174 -2.44 -3.86 -11.16
N VAL A 175 -3.44 -3.72 -10.29
CA VAL A 175 -4.85 -3.69 -10.66
C VAL A 175 -5.35 -2.26 -10.65
N ASN A 176 -5.89 -1.81 -11.78
CA ASN A 176 -6.46 -0.47 -11.89
C ASN A 176 -7.63 -0.45 -12.89
N LYS A 177 -8.26 0.72 -13.05
CA LYS A 177 -9.34 0.90 -14.02
C LYS A 177 -8.81 0.79 -15.45
N GLU A 178 -9.70 0.47 -16.37
CA GLU A 178 -9.38 0.44 -17.79
C GLU A 178 -8.78 1.79 -18.27
N GLY A 179 -7.78 1.71 -19.14
CA GLY A 179 -7.06 2.87 -19.64
C GLY A 179 -5.97 3.42 -18.71
N TRP A 180 -5.81 2.87 -17.50
CA TRP A 180 -4.67 3.21 -16.66
C TRP A 180 -3.37 2.70 -17.28
N THR A 181 -2.35 3.57 -17.29
CA THR A 181 -1.06 3.23 -17.89
C THR A 181 -0.04 2.91 -16.82
N ILE A 182 0.47 1.68 -16.85
CA ILE A 182 1.57 1.26 -15.97
C ILE A 182 2.85 2.07 -16.32
N PRO A 183 3.57 2.62 -15.30
CA PRO A 183 4.83 3.32 -15.52
C PRO A 183 5.83 2.46 -16.29
N THR A 184 6.61 3.09 -17.15
CA THR A 184 7.62 2.38 -17.96
C THR A 184 8.66 1.68 -17.08
N GLU A 185 9.01 2.27 -15.96
CA GLU A 185 9.96 1.77 -14.97
C GLU A 185 9.51 0.44 -14.34
N TRP A 186 8.17 0.17 -14.32
CA TRP A 186 7.59 -1.05 -13.77
C TRP A 186 7.41 -2.17 -14.81
N LYS A 187 7.66 -1.90 -16.10
CA LYS A 187 7.53 -2.89 -17.17
C LYS A 187 8.67 -3.89 -17.13
N LYS A 188 8.52 -4.93 -16.30
CA LYS A 188 9.47 -6.03 -16.10
C LYS A 188 8.78 -7.37 -16.37
N PHE A 189 9.57 -8.44 -16.56
CA PHE A 189 9.04 -9.78 -16.88
C PHE A 189 8.15 -10.37 -15.79
N ASN A 190 8.32 -9.92 -14.54
CA ASN A 190 7.57 -10.36 -13.37
C ASN A 190 6.45 -9.39 -12.97
N VAL A 191 6.03 -8.49 -13.87
CA VAL A 191 4.99 -7.49 -13.61
C VAL A 191 3.85 -7.64 -14.60
N GLU A 192 2.64 -7.69 -14.06
CA GLU A 192 1.38 -7.75 -14.80
C GLU A 192 0.53 -6.51 -14.50
N SER A 193 -0.17 -6.00 -15.51
CA SER A 193 -1.19 -4.98 -15.36
C SER A 193 -2.56 -5.60 -15.62
N LEU A 194 -3.45 -5.54 -14.63
CA LEU A 194 -4.80 -6.09 -14.71
C LEU A 194 -5.84 -4.98 -14.63
N THR A 195 -6.95 -5.15 -15.32
CA THR A 195 -8.12 -4.29 -15.08
C THR A 195 -8.87 -4.75 -13.83
N ILE A 196 -9.61 -3.86 -13.18
CA ILE A 196 -10.48 -4.20 -12.04
C ILE A 196 -11.46 -5.31 -12.46
N ASN A 197 -12.06 -5.23 -13.64
CA ASN A 197 -13.00 -6.23 -14.11
C ASN A 197 -12.34 -7.62 -14.24
N THR A 198 -11.13 -7.68 -14.79
CA THR A 198 -10.36 -8.93 -14.88
C THR A 198 -10.06 -9.49 -13.49
N PHE A 199 -9.60 -8.64 -12.57
CA PHE A 199 -9.25 -9.05 -11.21
C PHE A 199 -10.45 -9.58 -10.42
N THR A 200 -11.59 -8.88 -10.47
CA THR A 200 -12.80 -9.29 -9.74
C THR A 200 -13.43 -10.55 -10.32
N SER A 201 -13.27 -10.82 -11.64
CA SER A 201 -13.80 -12.04 -12.26
C SER A 201 -13.07 -13.33 -11.83
N ILE A 202 -11.86 -13.24 -11.32
CA ILE A 202 -11.07 -14.39 -10.83
C ILE A 202 -11.72 -15.04 -9.61
N LEU A 203 -12.44 -14.28 -8.79
CA LEU A 203 -13.11 -14.78 -7.57
C LEU A 203 -14.39 -15.59 -7.86
N VAL A 204 -14.95 -15.47 -9.06
CA VAL A 204 -16.25 -16.07 -9.42
C VAL A 204 -16.08 -17.51 -9.94
N GLN A 205 -14.85 -17.99 -10.05
CA GLN A 205 -14.51 -19.36 -10.45
C GLN A 205 -14.16 -20.24 -9.26
#